data_84c12a533b5e74452e8b671994adc7af
#
_entry.id   84c12a533b5e74452e8b671994adc7af
#
_cell.length_a   1.000
_cell.length_b   1.000
_cell.length_c   1.000
_cell.angle_alpha   90.00
_cell.angle_beta   90.00
_cell.angle_gamma   90.00
#
_symmetry.space_group_name_H-M   'P 1'
#
loop_
_entity.id
_entity.type
_entity.pdbx_description
1 polymer ?
#
loop_
_entity_poly.entity_id
_entity_poly.type
_entity_poly.pdbx_seq_one_letter_code
_entity_poly.pdbx_strand_id
1 'polypeptide(L)'
;MDGRGAHVDLRRIGLGAGGSVLASAAWYTAWGDRLAELDEAYADGGLPAAWVPPVELVRSGAVATAVALLSRSTGSRDPGSAARLGLGLWGAFPVVLLTGSVVHEKVPWQLAAIHAGDWLVKLLLISVTVGRGPVRR
;
A
#
# COMPACT_ATOMS: atom_id res chain seq x y z
N MET A 1 10.16 -32.90 -14.92
CA MET A 1 9.31 -31.66 -14.76
C MET A 1 9.10 -31.45 -13.28
N ASP A 2 9.97 -30.65 -12.66
CA ASP A 2 9.87 -30.36 -11.23
C ASP A 2 8.74 -29.39 -10.97
N GLY A 3 7.61 -29.95 -10.54
CA GLY A 3 6.44 -29.20 -10.07
C GLY A 3 6.68 -28.51 -8.73
N ARG A 4 7.81 -27.82 -8.58
CA ARG A 4 8.00 -26.84 -7.51
C ARG A 4 7.24 -25.58 -7.89
N GLY A 5 5.90 -25.71 -7.82
CA GLY A 5 4.97 -24.59 -7.91
C GLY A 5 5.50 -23.46 -7.04
N ALA A 6 5.60 -22.30 -7.64
CA ALA A 6 6.05 -21.07 -7.01
C ALA A 6 5.07 -20.70 -5.88
N HIS A 7 5.21 -21.35 -4.71
CA HIS A 7 4.40 -21.04 -3.54
C HIS A 7 4.58 -19.57 -3.19
N VAL A 8 3.48 -18.83 -3.19
CA VAL A 8 3.43 -17.46 -2.69
C VAL A 8 3.70 -17.56 -1.19
N ASP A 9 4.68 -16.81 -0.71
CA ASP A 9 5.04 -16.81 0.71
C ASP A 9 3.97 -16.03 1.50
N LEU A 10 2.97 -16.77 1.99
CA LEU A 10 1.85 -16.22 2.76
C LEU A 10 2.30 -15.45 4.00
N ARG A 11 3.42 -15.86 4.61
CA ARG A 11 3.99 -15.15 5.76
C ARG A 11 4.45 -13.74 5.36
N ARG A 12 5.12 -13.60 4.22
CA ARG A 12 5.56 -12.30 3.72
C ARG A 12 4.40 -11.43 3.28
N ILE A 13 3.38 -12.02 2.68
CA ILE A 13 2.14 -11.31 2.37
C ILE A 13 1.50 -10.79 3.66
N GLY A 14 1.36 -11.63 4.68
CA GLY A 14 0.81 -11.24 5.97
C GLY A 14 1.62 -10.11 6.65
N LEU A 15 2.96 -10.21 6.63
CA LEU A 15 3.85 -9.18 7.17
C LEU A 15 3.74 -7.87 6.36
N GLY A 16 3.72 -7.93 5.04
CA GLY A 16 3.56 -6.77 4.18
C GLY A 16 2.21 -6.10 4.37
N ALA A 17 1.13 -6.87 4.40
CA ALA A 17 -0.23 -6.37 4.62
C ALA A 17 -0.38 -5.76 6.02
N GLY A 18 -0.02 -6.50 7.07
CA GLY A 18 -0.11 -6.02 8.46
C GLY A 18 0.77 -4.79 8.71
N GLY A 19 2.01 -4.82 8.24
CA GLY A 19 2.92 -3.67 8.34
C GLY A 19 2.40 -2.44 7.61
N SER A 20 1.81 -2.61 6.44
CA SER A 20 1.22 -1.49 5.68
C SER A 20 -0.01 -0.89 6.36
N VAL A 21 -0.84 -1.71 7.00
CA VAL A 21 -1.99 -1.22 7.80
C VAL A 21 -1.51 -0.40 8.99
N LEU A 22 -0.48 -0.88 9.72
CA LEU A 22 0.10 -0.13 10.84
C LEU A 22 0.76 1.18 10.38
N ALA A 23 1.48 1.15 9.25
CA ALA A 23 2.08 2.36 8.68
C ALA A 23 1.01 3.38 8.28
N SER A 24 -0.11 2.95 7.68
CA SER A 24 -1.27 3.80 7.40
C SER A 24 -1.88 4.40 8.65
N ALA A 25 -2.08 3.60 9.69
CA ALA A 25 -2.63 4.10 10.94
C ALA A 25 -1.75 5.22 11.53
N ALA A 26 -0.42 5.03 11.52
CA ALA A 26 0.53 6.06 11.94
C ALA A 26 0.50 7.30 11.04
N TRP A 27 0.41 7.10 9.72
CA TRP A 27 0.32 8.18 8.73
C TRP A 27 -0.91 9.05 8.95
N TYR A 28 -2.10 8.43 9.02
CA TYR A 28 -3.34 9.17 9.24
C TYR A 28 -3.44 9.79 10.64
N THR A 29 -2.81 9.22 11.64
CA THR A 29 -2.69 9.85 12.96
C THR A 29 -1.82 11.10 12.88
N ALA A 30 -0.70 11.06 12.16
CA ALA A 30 0.19 12.21 12.00
C ALA A 30 -0.44 13.37 11.21
N TRP A 31 -1.32 13.06 10.26
CA TRP A 31 -2.03 14.05 9.43
C TRP A 31 -3.45 14.36 9.91
N GLY A 32 -3.87 13.82 11.07
CA GLY A 32 -5.25 13.88 11.56
C GLY A 32 -5.85 15.28 11.59
N ASP A 33 -5.15 16.25 12.19
CA ASP A 33 -5.61 17.65 12.28
C ASP A 33 -5.80 18.25 10.89
N ARG A 34 -4.84 18.03 9.99
CA ARG A 34 -4.92 18.54 8.63
C ARG A 34 -6.04 17.88 7.80
N LEU A 35 -6.27 16.60 8.01
CA LEU A 35 -7.37 15.89 7.36
C LEU A 35 -8.72 16.43 7.82
N ALA A 36 -8.88 16.68 9.12
CA ALA A 36 -10.10 17.26 9.68
C ALA A 36 -10.42 18.66 9.11
N GLU A 37 -9.40 19.45 8.78
CA GLU A 37 -9.57 20.75 8.12
C GLU A 37 -9.98 20.62 6.65
N LEU A 38 -9.60 19.54 5.98
CA LEU A 38 -9.78 19.33 4.54
C LEU A 38 -11.07 18.60 4.18
N ASP A 39 -11.58 17.78 5.10
CA ASP A 39 -12.76 16.93 4.85
C ASP A 39 -13.47 16.63 6.17
N GLU A 40 -14.77 16.95 6.21
CA GLU A 40 -15.66 16.71 7.37
C GLU A 40 -15.69 15.24 7.79
N ALA A 41 -15.44 14.30 6.89
CA ALA A 41 -15.38 12.87 7.22
C ALA A 41 -14.28 12.53 8.25
N TYR A 42 -13.30 13.39 8.41
CA TYR A 42 -12.20 13.25 9.39
C TYR A 42 -12.36 14.15 10.63
N ALA A 43 -13.40 15.00 10.67
CA ALA A 43 -13.55 16.03 11.72
C ALA A 43 -13.78 15.45 13.12
N ASP A 44 -14.43 14.30 13.22
CA ASP A 44 -14.83 13.72 14.52
C ASP A 44 -13.67 13.08 15.30
N GLY A 45 -12.50 12.90 14.71
CA GLY A 45 -11.29 12.38 15.37
C GLY A 45 -11.44 11.03 16.08
N GLY A 46 -12.56 10.34 15.86
CA GLY A 46 -12.92 9.10 16.53
C GLY A 46 -12.14 7.88 16.01
N LEU A 47 -12.15 6.81 16.79
CA LEU A 47 -11.68 5.52 16.32
C LEU A 47 -12.51 5.06 15.11
N PRO A 48 -11.89 4.46 14.09
CA PRO A 48 -12.63 3.95 12.95
C PRO A 48 -13.64 2.88 13.39
N ALA A 49 -14.75 2.76 12.67
CA ALA A 49 -15.74 1.72 12.92
C ALA A 49 -15.07 0.33 12.92
N ALA A 50 -15.54 -0.59 13.77
CA ALA A 50 -14.91 -1.88 14.02
C ALA A 50 -14.72 -2.75 12.76
N TRP A 51 -15.49 -2.51 11.70
CA TRP A 51 -15.36 -3.21 10.41
C TRP A 51 -14.24 -2.65 9.53
N VAL A 52 -13.74 -1.42 9.76
CA VAL A 52 -12.72 -0.78 8.92
C VAL A 52 -11.37 -1.51 9.00
N PRO A 53 -10.80 -1.83 10.18
CA PRO A 53 -9.52 -2.53 10.24
C PRO A 53 -9.49 -3.87 9.50
N PRO A 54 -10.48 -4.76 9.64
CA PRO A 54 -10.49 -6.00 8.86
C PRO A 54 -10.61 -5.77 7.34
N VAL A 55 -11.37 -4.77 6.90
CA VAL A 55 -11.45 -4.41 5.47
C VAL A 55 -10.08 -3.91 4.97
N GLU A 56 -9.41 -3.04 5.72
CA GLU A 56 -8.08 -2.56 5.35
C GLU A 56 -7.04 -3.69 5.29
N LEU A 57 -7.13 -4.66 6.19
CA LEU A 57 -6.26 -5.83 6.16
C LEU A 57 -6.50 -6.68 4.90
N VAL A 58 -7.75 -6.92 4.52
CA VAL A 58 -8.11 -7.66 3.29
C VAL A 58 -7.63 -6.91 2.05
N ARG A 59 -7.86 -5.59 1.97
CA ARG A 59 -7.38 -4.74 0.87
C ARG A 59 -5.86 -4.78 0.75
N SER A 60 -5.15 -4.59 1.86
CA SER A 60 -3.69 -4.64 1.90
C SER A 60 -3.15 -6.04 1.57
N GLY A 61 -3.85 -7.10 1.97
CA GLY A 61 -3.54 -8.48 1.61
C GLY A 61 -3.67 -8.74 0.11
N ALA A 62 -4.73 -8.22 -0.52
CA ALA A 62 -4.92 -8.31 -1.97
C ALA A 62 -3.80 -7.57 -2.73
N VAL A 63 -3.44 -6.36 -2.30
CA VAL A 63 -2.33 -5.59 -2.88
C VAL A 63 -1.01 -6.34 -2.70
N ALA A 64 -0.73 -6.86 -1.49
CA ALA A 64 0.50 -7.60 -1.22
C ALA A 64 0.61 -8.86 -2.09
N THR A 65 -0.50 -9.55 -2.32
CA THR A 65 -0.55 -10.72 -3.22
C THR A 65 -0.25 -10.33 -4.66
N ALA A 66 -0.89 -9.27 -5.17
CA ALA A 66 -0.64 -8.77 -6.52
C ALA A 66 0.83 -8.34 -6.71
N VAL A 67 1.38 -7.60 -5.74
CA VAL A 67 2.79 -7.19 -5.76
C VAL A 67 3.73 -8.39 -5.70
N ALA A 68 3.41 -9.41 -4.89
CA ALA A 68 4.20 -10.65 -4.83
C ALA A 68 4.24 -11.39 -6.16
N LEU A 69 3.12 -11.46 -6.87
CA LEU A 69 3.04 -12.05 -8.21
C LEU A 69 3.83 -11.23 -9.24
N LEU A 70 3.69 -9.91 -9.23
CA LEU A 70 4.43 -9.00 -10.11
C LEU A 70 5.94 -9.05 -9.84
N SER A 71 6.36 -9.07 -8.58
CA SER A 71 7.78 -9.20 -8.22
C SER A 71 8.41 -10.47 -8.79
N ARG A 72 7.63 -11.55 -8.87
CA ARG A 72 8.08 -12.80 -9.47
C ARG A 72 8.20 -12.70 -10.99
N SER A 73 7.18 -12.16 -11.65
CA SER A 73 7.15 -12.02 -13.11
C SER A 73 8.22 -11.06 -13.63
N THR A 74 8.54 -10.01 -12.87
CA THR A 74 9.57 -9.01 -13.21
C THR A 74 10.97 -9.37 -12.71
N GLY A 75 11.11 -10.44 -11.92
CA GLY A 75 12.38 -10.82 -11.33
C GLY A 75 12.90 -9.88 -10.24
N SER A 76 12.03 -9.06 -9.65
CA SER A 76 12.38 -8.12 -8.59
C SER A 76 12.67 -8.85 -7.27
N ARG A 77 13.95 -9.23 -7.05
CA ARG A 77 14.37 -10.06 -5.90
C ARG A 77 15.24 -9.34 -4.90
N ASP A 78 15.80 -8.21 -5.25
CA ASP A 78 16.59 -7.35 -4.36
C ASP A 78 15.77 -6.14 -3.91
N PRO A 79 16.13 -5.49 -2.77
CA PRO A 79 15.37 -4.35 -2.24
C PRO A 79 15.27 -3.18 -3.21
N GLY A 80 16.29 -2.95 -4.04
CA GLY A 80 16.31 -1.84 -5.00
C GLY A 80 15.35 -2.06 -6.16
N SER A 81 15.30 -3.26 -6.74
CA SER A 81 14.34 -3.61 -7.79
C SER A 81 12.91 -3.65 -7.25
N ALA A 82 12.72 -4.16 -6.02
CA ALA A 82 11.43 -4.15 -5.35
C ALA A 82 10.93 -2.73 -5.08
N ALA A 83 11.79 -1.82 -4.62
CA ALA A 83 11.42 -0.43 -4.42
C ALA A 83 11.05 0.27 -5.74
N ARG A 84 11.79 0.01 -6.82
CA ARG A 84 11.45 0.53 -8.16
C ARG A 84 10.09 0.02 -8.65
N LEU A 85 9.78 -1.26 -8.40
CA LEU A 85 8.45 -1.80 -8.70
C LEU A 85 7.37 -1.08 -7.89
N GLY A 86 7.57 -0.88 -6.59
CA GLY A 86 6.65 -0.14 -5.72
C GLY A 86 6.42 1.30 -6.18
N LEU A 87 7.49 2.01 -6.56
CA LEU A 87 7.41 3.37 -7.12
C LEU A 87 6.66 3.40 -8.46
N GLY A 88 6.93 2.43 -9.34
CA GLY A 88 6.23 2.32 -10.63
C GLY A 88 4.75 2.09 -10.45
N LEU A 89 4.36 1.19 -9.55
CA LEU A 89 2.97 0.92 -9.22
C LEU A 89 2.29 2.14 -8.59
N TRP A 90 2.98 2.85 -7.71
CA TRP A 90 2.47 4.08 -7.11
C TRP A 90 2.18 5.16 -8.16
N GLY A 91 3.11 5.40 -9.06
CA GLY A 91 2.93 6.38 -10.14
C GLY A 91 1.84 5.99 -11.13
N ALA A 92 1.72 4.69 -11.45
CA ALA A 92 0.77 4.20 -12.45
C ALA A 92 -0.68 4.11 -11.94
N PHE A 93 -0.90 3.90 -10.64
CA PHE A 93 -2.25 3.70 -10.09
C PHE A 93 -2.66 4.78 -9.09
N PRO A 94 -2.11 4.87 -7.85
CA PRO A 94 -2.56 5.87 -6.89
C PRO A 94 -2.47 7.31 -7.42
N VAL A 95 -1.35 7.68 -8.01
CA VAL A 95 -1.16 9.04 -8.53
C VAL A 95 -2.17 9.36 -9.64
N VAL A 96 -2.38 8.45 -10.56
CA VAL A 96 -3.35 8.64 -11.68
C VAL A 96 -4.77 8.74 -11.14
N LEU A 97 -5.18 7.82 -10.26
CA LEU A 97 -6.54 7.82 -9.68
C LEU A 97 -6.81 9.08 -8.85
N LEU A 98 -5.87 9.47 -7.98
CA LEU A 98 -6.02 10.65 -7.13
C LEU A 98 -5.97 11.96 -7.94
N THR A 99 -5.21 12.01 -9.02
CA THR A 99 -5.26 13.14 -9.96
C THR A 99 -6.65 13.24 -10.61
N GLY A 100 -7.24 12.11 -10.98
CA GLY A 100 -8.61 12.06 -11.47
C GLY A 100 -9.61 12.60 -10.45
N SER A 101 -9.49 12.21 -9.17
CA SER A 101 -10.36 12.73 -8.10
C SER A 101 -10.23 14.25 -7.92
N VAL A 102 -9.02 14.80 -8.01
CA VAL A 102 -8.82 16.27 -7.96
C VAL A 102 -9.50 16.96 -9.16
N VAL A 103 -9.33 16.42 -10.36
CA VAL A 103 -9.83 17.06 -11.59
C VAL A 103 -11.33 16.93 -11.72
N HIS A 104 -11.88 15.74 -11.53
CA HIS A 104 -13.28 15.44 -11.83
C HIS A 104 -14.19 15.55 -10.62
N GLU A 105 -13.76 15.11 -9.45
CA GLU A 105 -14.57 15.09 -8.23
C GLU A 105 -14.34 16.33 -7.36
N LYS A 106 -13.40 17.22 -7.74
CA LYS A 106 -13.07 18.45 -7.02
C LYS A 106 -12.53 18.22 -5.60
N VAL A 107 -11.94 17.05 -5.37
CA VAL A 107 -11.25 16.77 -4.10
C VAL A 107 -10.10 17.76 -3.91
N PRO A 108 -9.91 18.33 -2.71
CA PRO A 108 -8.76 19.20 -2.44
C PRO A 108 -7.45 18.50 -2.76
N TRP A 109 -6.57 19.13 -3.52
CA TRP A 109 -5.29 18.52 -3.92
C TRP A 109 -4.42 18.11 -2.73
N GLN A 110 -4.51 18.86 -1.61
CA GLN A 110 -3.81 18.52 -0.36
C GLN A 110 -4.28 17.18 0.22
N LEU A 111 -5.59 16.94 0.19
CA LEU A 111 -6.17 15.66 0.62
C LEU A 111 -5.69 14.52 -0.28
N ALA A 112 -5.73 14.72 -1.59
CA ALA A 112 -5.21 13.74 -2.55
C ALA A 112 -3.71 13.47 -2.34
N ALA A 113 -2.91 14.50 -2.03
CA ALA A 113 -1.49 14.36 -1.75
C ALA A 113 -1.22 13.54 -0.47
N ILE A 114 -2.01 13.74 0.59
CA ILE A 114 -1.90 12.95 1.81
C ILE A 114 -2.21 11.46 1.53
N HIS A 115 -3.27 11.18 0.77
CA HIS A 115 -3.60 9.82 0.36
C HIS A 115 -2.54 9.20 -0.57
N ALA A 116 -1.98 9.99 -1.48
CA ALA A 116 -0.89 9.52 -2.34
C ALA A 116 0.36 9.16 -1.53
N GLY A 117 0.67 9.92 -0.49
CA GLY A 117 1.76 9.64 0.44
C GLY A 117 1.56 8.34 1.21
N ASP A 118 0.35 8.08 1.73
CA ASP A 118 -0.01 6.81 2.36
C ASP A 118 0.21 5.62 1.40
N TRP A 119 -0.28 5.73 0.18
CA TRP A 119 -0.09 4.70 -0.84
C TRP A 119 1.38 4.49 -1.23
N LEU A 120 2.19 5.56 -1.23
CA LEU A 120 3.62 5.44 -1.48
C LEU A 120 4.29 4.59 -0.40
N VAL A 121 4.05 4.91 0.87
CA VAL A 121 4.60 4.16 2.00
C VAL A 121 4.14 2.70 1.96
N LYS A 122 2.85 2.44 1.75
CA LYS A 122 2.29 1.10 1.62
C LYS A 122 2.97 0.29 0.53
N LEU A 123 3.03 0.82 -0.68
CA LEU A 123 3.57 0.10 -1.84
C LEU A 123 5.07 -0.16 -1.70
N LEU A 124 5.84 0.78 -1.17
CA LEU A 124 7.26 0.56 -0.90
C LEU A 124 7.47 -0.52 0.16
N LEU A 125 6.74 -0.46 1.28
CA LEU A 125 6.84 -1.42 2.36
C LEU A 125 6.43 -2.82 1.90
N ILE A 126 5.31 -2.95 1.21
CA ILE A 126 4.83 -4.22 0.66
C ILE A 126 5.84 -4.77 -0.34
N SER A 127 6.27 -3.96 -1.32
CA SER A 127 7.17 -4.41 -2.39
C SER A 127 8.49 -4.92 -1.83
N VAL A 128 9.09 -4.21 -0.88
CA VAL A 128 10.34 -4.64 -0.24
C VAL A 128 10.14 -5.89 0.62
N THR A 129 8.98 -6.03 1.27
CA THR A 129 8.69 -7.19 2.13
C THR A 129 8.46 -8.46 1.31
N VAL A 130 7.63 -8.38 0.25
CA VAL A 130 7.24 -9.55 -0.55
C VAL A 130 8.23 -9.84 -1.68
N GLY A 131 8.97 -8.82 -2.17
CA GLY A 131 9.92 -8.94 -3.28
C GLY A 131 11.23 -9.65 -2.92
N ARG A 132 11.55 -9.82 -1.63
CA ARG A 132 12.76 -10.53 -1.21
C ARG A 132 12.64 -12.02 -1.53
N GLY A 133 13.37 -12.49 -2.54
CA GLY A 133 13.52 -13.93 -2.80
C GLY A 133 14.23 -14.64 -1.63
N PRO A 134 14.13 -15.98 -1.51
CA PRO A 134 14.97 -16.71 -0.57
C PRO A 134 16.44 -16.45 -0.92
N VAL A 135 17.21 -16.02 0.07
CA VAL A 135 18.66 -15.94 -0.06
C VAL A 135 19.13 -17.37 -0.28
N ARG A 136 19.55 -17.72 -1.49
CA ARG A 136 20.30 -18.96 -1.72
C ARG A 136 21.65 -18.79 -1.01
N ARG A 137 21.80 -19.45 0.14
CA ARG A 137 23.11 -19.75 0.71
C ARG A 137 23.71 -20.93 -0.05
#